data_fb3e7c0166f4faae05f2af1daca33633
#
_entry.id   fb3e7c0166f4faae05f2af1daca33633
#
_cell.length_a   1.000
_cell.length_b   1.000
_cell.length_c   1.000
_cell.angle_alpha   90.00
_cell.angle_beta   90.00
_cell.angle_gamma   90.00
#
_symmetry.space_group_name_H-M   'P 1'
#
loop_
_entity.id
_entity.type
_entity.pdbx_description
1 polymer ?
#
loop_
_entity_poly.entity_id
_entity_poly.type
_entity_poly.pdbx_seq_one_letter_code
_entity_poly.pdbx_strand_id
1 'polypeptide(L)'
;MQGEEIEDCPAWKSKVKSGSESDAVVVTDGHTAKHLRFPWTGNVMGPADLPYLTGAKRVRLLTMAGASDAGKTSLLAAFYLLIARGYRPEGVEFAGSLTLEGWENIAGSLQWNALNGPTFPAHTSSGGGRSPGMLHMTLRSSSNEWELLAADAPGEWFTDWAVHRDNPRADGARWLSERTDVFLVIADSKALSGPDRGQARQALLDLRLR
;
A
#
# COMPACT_ATOMS: atom_id res chain seq x y z
N MET A 1 4.77 -38.66 -19.21
CA MET A 1 4.25 -38.60 -17.83
C MET A 1 2.95 -37.83 -17.91
N GLN A 2 1.82 -38.50 -17.81
CA GLN A 2 0.51 -37.87 -17.71
C GLN A 2 0.43 -37.32 -16.28
N GLY A 3 0.27 -35.98 -16.12
CA GLY A 3 0.05 -35.36 -14.81
C GLY A 3 -1.32 -35.81 -14.30
N GLU A 4 -1.38 -36.34 -13.10
CA GLU A 4 -2.63 -36.54 -12.38
C GLU A 4 -3.31 -35.18 -12.19
N GLU A 5 -4.60 -35.11 -12.47
CA GLU A 5 -5.38 -33.88 -12.28
C GLU A 5 -5.42 -33.55 -10.80
N ILE A 6 -5.22 -32.27 -10.48
CA ILE A 6 -5.18 -31.75 -9.10
C ILE A 6 -6.45 -32.09 -8.30
N GLU A 7 -7.57 -32.32 -9.00
CA GLU A 7 -8.87 -32.68 -8.42
C GLU A 7 -8.90 -34.11 -7.83
N ASP A 8 -7.97 -34.95 -8.19
CA ASP A 8 -7.87 -36.32 -7.66
C ASP A 8 -6.99 -36.47 -6.42
N CYS A 9 -6.34 -35.38 -5.99
CA CYS A 9 -5.53 -35.39 -4.79
C CYS A 9 -6.40 -35.57 -3.53
N PRO A 10 -6.15 -36.54 -2.66
CA PRO A 10 -6.92 -36.76 -1.43
C PRO A 10 -6.90 -35.54 -0.47
N ALA A 11 -5.77 -34.83 -0.45
CA ALA A 11 -5.63 -33.58 0.35
C ALA A 11 -6.48 -32.44 -0.21
N TRP A 12 -6.70 -32.37 -1.53
CA TRP A 12 -7.58 -31.41 -2.18
C TRP A 12 -9.05 -31.70 -1.84
N LYS A 13 -9.46 -32.97 -1.96
CA LYS A 13 -10.84 -33.40 -1.63
C LYS A 13 -11.20 -33.14 -0.16
N SER A 14 -10.23 -33.24 0.77
CA SER A 14 -10.45 -32.90 2.18
C SER A 14 -10.61 -31.39 2.40
N LYS A 15 -9.85 -30.55 1.69
CA LYS A 15 -9.96 -29.08 1.76
C LYS A 15 -11.23 -28.53 1.15
N VAL A 16 -11.69 -29.10 0.02
CA VAL A 16 -12.93 -28.66 -0.63
C VAL A 16 -14.17 -29.00 0.23
N LYS A 17 -14.15 -30.14 0.92
CA LYS A 17 -15.22 -30.49 1.87
C LYS A 17 -15.25 -29.59 3.11
N SER A 18 -14.12 -29.03 3.53
CA SER A 18 -14.04 -28.10 4.66
C SER A 18 -14.31 -26.64 4.28
N GLY A 19 -14.36 -26.31 2.98
CA GLY A 19 -14.58 -24.96 2.47
C GLY A 19 -16.03 -24.55 2.22
N SER A 20 -16.98 -25.48 2.32
CA SER A 20 -18.40 -25.20 2.01
C SER A 20 -19.29 -25.01 3.22
N GLU A 21 -18.77 -25.04 4.45
CA GLU A 21 -19.56 -24.76 5.63
C GLU A 21 -18.74 -24.08 6.72
N SER A 22 -19.36 -23.02 7.20
CA SER A 22 -19.23 -22.46 8.53
C SER A 22 -18.25 -21.32 8.74
N ASP A 23 -18.81 -20.24 9.12
CA ASP A 23 -18.34 -19.43 10.24
C ASP A 23 -17.80 -20.35 11.34
N ALA A 24 -16.48 -20.53 11.40
CA ALA A 24 -15.88 -21.34 12.43
C ALA A 24 -16.04 -20.62 13.77
N VAL A 25 -17.05 -21.02 14.53
CA VAL A 25 -17.25 -20.62 15.91
C VAL A 25 -16.32 -21.50 16.75
N VAL A 26 -15.25 -20.95 17.30
CA VAL A 26 -14.46 -21.59 18.34
C VAL A 26 -15.12 -21.25 19.67
N VAL A 27 -15.72 -22.24 20.31
CA VAL A 27 -16.26 -22.11 21.67
C VAL A 27 -15.13 -22.37 22.64
N THR A 28 -14.67 -21.33 23.34
CA THR A 28 -13.83 -21.45 24.52
C THR A 28 -14.56 -20.80 25.68
N ASP A 29 -14.83 -21.56 26.70
CA ASP A 29 -15.32 -21.16 28.03
C ASP A 29 -16.53 -20.18 28.04
N GLY A 30 -17.63 -20.56 27.37
CA GLY A 30 -18.90 -19.87 27.51
C GLY A 30 -19.02 -18.51 26.82
N HIS A 31 -17.96 -18.01 26.20
CA HIS A 31 -17.97 -16.81 25.36
C HIS A 31 -17.75 -17.16 23.89
N THR A 32 -18.74 -16.89 23.05
CA THR A 32 -18.63 -17.02 21.59
C THR A 32 -17.79 -15.86 21.08
N ALA A 33 -16.51 -16.06 20.86
CA ALA A 33 -15.66 -15.08 20.20
C ALA A 33 -16.00 -15.08 18.70
N LYS A 34 -16.62 -14.02 18.22
CA LYS A 34 -16.85 -13.81 16.80
C LYS A 34 -15.51 -13.48 16.16
N HIS A 35 -14.88 -14.43 15.47
CA HIS A 35 -13.66 -14.16 14.72
C HIS A 35 -13.98 -13.20 13.59
N LEU A 36 -13.45 -11.97 13.66
CA LEU A 36 -13.48 -11.06 12.55
C LEU A 36 -12.56 -11.60 11.46
N ARG A 37 -13.11 -11.99 10.32
CA ARG A 37 -12.32 -12.27 9.13
C ARG A 37 -11.86 -10.93 8.55
N PHE A 38 -10.56 -10.78 8.37
CA PHE A 38 -10.01 -9.69 7.57
C PHE A 38 -10.53 -9.83 6.14
N PRO A 39 -11.10 -8.76 5.56
CA PRO A 39 -11.44 -8.78 4.14
C PRO A 39 -10.13 -8.94 3.35
N TRP A 40 -10.08 -9.92 2.47
CA TRP A 40 -9.00 -10.02 1.48
C TRP A 40 -9.24 -8.93 0.45
N THR A 41 -8.44 -7.86 0.50
CA THR A 41 -8.55 -6.77 -0.46
C THR A 41 -7.71 -7.04 -1.71
N GLY A 42 -6.66 -7.85 -1.60
CA GLY A 42 -5.73 -8.20 -2.66
C GLY A 42 -4.88 -7.03 -3.15
N ASN A 43 -5.53 -5.98 -3.56
CA ASN A 43 -4.92 -4.84 -4.25
C ASN A 43 -4.60 -3.67 -3.33
N VAL A 44 -5.60 -3.02 -2.76
CA VAL A 44 -5.44 -1.88 -1.85
C VAL A 44 -6.48 -1.93 -0.74
N MET A 45 -6.13 -1.38 0.42
CA MET A 45 -7.06 -1.16 1.53
C MET A 45 -7.58 0.27 1.49
N GLY A 46 -8.88 0.43 1.77
CA GLY A 46 -9.49 1.73 1.97
C GLY A 46 -9.61 2.11 3.45
N PRO A 47 -10.04 3.34 3.77
CA PRO A 47 -10.31 3.76 5.15
C PRO A 47 -11.32 2.88 5.90
N ALA A 48 -12.26 2.25 5.19
CA ALA A 48 -13.24 1.33 5.76
C ALA A 48 -12.64 0.01 6.28
N ASP A 49 -11.45 -0.36 5.78
CA ASP A 49 -10.75 -1.59 6.17
C ASP A 49 -9.88 -1.39 7.42
N LEU A 50 -9.55 -0.15 7.78
CA LEU A 50 -8.64 0.17 8.87
C LEU A 50 -9.07 -0.35 10.25
N PRO A 51 -10.36 -0.35 10.63
CA PRO A 51 -10.79 -0.88 11.92
C PRO A 51 -10.39 -2.33 12.16
N TYR A 52 -10.22 -3.11 11.09
CA TYR A 52 -9.80 -4.51 11.19
C TYR A 52 -8.31 -4.66 11.56
N LEU A 53 -7.47 -3.67 11.21
CA LEU A 53 -6.04 -3.67 11.52
C LEU A 53 -5.74 -3.04 12.89
N THR A 54 -6.37 -1.90 13.18
CA THR A 54 -6.01 -1.04 14.32
C THR A 54 -6.34 -1.65 15.67
N GLY A 55 -7.21 -2.66 15.71
CA GLY A 55 -7.60 -3.32 16.96
C GLY A 55 -6.59 -4.30 17.54
N ALA A 56 -5.65 -4.79 16.74
CA ALA A 56 -4.79 -5.92 17.12
C ALA A 56 -3.29 -5.57 17.20
N LYS A 57 -2.80 -4.62 16.41
CA LYS A 57 -1.38 -4.32 16.27
C LYS A 57 -1.10 -2.82 16.13
N ARG A 58 0.18 -2.45 16.30
CA ARG A 58 0.63 -1.09 16.04
C ARG A 58 0.65 -0.84 14.53
N VAL A 59 -0.20 0.04 14.07
CA VAL A 59 -0.26 0.47 12.67
C VAL A 59 0.54 1.76 12.51
N ARG A 60 1.28 1.88 11.39
CA ARG A 60 1.99 3.09 10.96
C ARG A 60 1.55 3.45 9.56
N LEU A 61 1.06 4.67 9.40
CA LEU A 61 0.67 5.21 8.10
C LEU A 61 1.80 6.08 7.54
N LEU A 62 2.31 5.68 6.39
CA LEU A 62 3.27 6.42 5.58
C LEU A 62 2.53 7.05 4.40
N THR A 63 2.60 8.36 4.29
CA THR A 63 2.05 9.10 3.14
C THR A 63 3.16 9.76 2.35
N MET A 64 3.09 9.63 1.02
CA MET A 64 3.99 10.33 0.11
C MET A 64 3.25 11.42 -0.63
N ALA A 65 3.74 12.64 -0.50
CA ALA A 65 3.27 13.81 -1.23
C ALA A 65 4.31 14.28 -2.24
N GLY A 66 3.88 14.86 -3.31
CA GLY A 66 4.74 15.41 -4.36
C GLY A 66 3.97 15.54 -5.67
N ALA A 67 4.54 16.26 -6.61
CA ALA A 67 3.97 16.45 -7.92
C ALA A 67 3.71 15.11 -8.64
N SER A 68 2.86 15.14 -9.68
CA SER A 68 2.77 14.02 -10.61
C SER A 68 4.15 13.73 -11.17
N ASP A 69 4.46 12.46 -11.40
CA ASP A 69 5.75 11.98 -11.92
C ASP A 69 6.99 12.24 -11.04
N ALA A 70 6.82 12.71 -9.82
CA ALA A 70 7.95 12.89 -8.91
C ALA A 70 8.60 11.57 -8.44
N GLY A 71 8.05 10.41 -8.79
CA GLY A 71 8.61 9.09 -8.49
C GLY A 71 8.04 8.42 -7.23
N LYS A 72 6.90 8.87 -6.71
CA LYS A 72 6.25 8.29 -5.52
C LYS A 72 6.04 6.78 -5.62
N THR A 73 5.29 6.36 -6.64
CA THR A 73 5.00 4.93 -6.91
C THR A 73 6.28 4.14 -7.18
N SER A 74 7.24 4.74 -7.89
CA SER A 74 8.54 4.11 -8.16
C SER A 74 9.34 3.86 -6.87
N LEU A 75 9.28 4.78 -5.90
CA LEU A 75 9.93 4.60 -4.59
C LEU A 75 9.28 3.46 -3.81
N LEU A 76 7.93 3.37 -3.79
CA LEU A 76 7.22 2.25 -3.15
C LEU A 76 7.55 0.92 -3.81
N ALA A 77 7.53 0.87 -5.13
CA ALA A 77 7.87 -0.33 -5.89
C ALA A 77 9.32 -0.78 -5.62
N ALA A 78 10.27 0.15 -5.60
CA ALA A 78 11.66 -0.14 -5.27
C ALA A 78 11.83 -0.65 -3.82
N PHE A 79 11.15 -0.03 -2.87
CA PHE A 79 11.13 -0.47 -1.47
C PHE A 79 10.62 -1.91 -1.37
N TYR A 80 9.48 -2.20 -1.98
CA TYR A 80 8.92 -3.55 -2.00
C TYR A 80 9.90 -4.56 -2.61
N LEU A 81 10.49 -4.26 -3.76
CA LEU A 81 11.43 -5.16 -4.43
C LEU A 81 12.69 -5.44 -3.59
N LEU A 82 13.19 -4.47 -2.85
CA LEU A 82 14.32 -4.67 -1.93
C LEU A 82 13.94 -5.64 -0.81
N ILE A 83 12.79 -5.43 -0.18
CA ILE A 83 12.28 -6.32 0.88
C ILE A 83 12.01 -7.72 0.34
N ALA A 84 11.35 -7.84 -0.82
CA ALA A 84 11.05 -9.13 -1.45
C ALA A 84 12.31 -9.92 -1.84
N ARG A 85 13.43 -9.23 -2.11
CA ARG A 85 14.75 -9.85 -2.36
C ARG A 85 15.52 -10.19 -1.09
N GLY A 86 14.91 -10.03 0.08
CA GLY A 86 15.51 -10.38 1.37
C GLY A 86 16.42 -9.29 1.95
N TYR A 87 16.38 -8.05 1.44
CA TYR A 87 17.04 -6.93 2.11
C TYR A 87 16.36 -6.66 3.44
N ARG A 88 17.16 -6.62 4.51
CA ARG A 88 16.68 -6.46 5.89
C ARG A 88 17.31 -5.23 6.52
N PRO A 89 16.74 -4.04 6.28
CA PRO A 89 17.25 -2.82 6.89
C PRO A 89 17.16 -2.94 8.41
N GLU A 90 18.28 -2.79 9.10
CA GLU A 90 18.36 -2.86 10.57
C GLU A 90 17.71 -4.11 11.19
N GLY A 91 17.74 -5.24 10.48
CA GLY A 91 17.14 -6.50 10.94
C GLY A 91 15.62 -6.58 10.84
N VAL A 92 15.00 -5.64 10.14
CA VAL A 92 13.57 -5.67 9.83
C VAL A 92 13.32 -6.58 8.64
N GLU A 93 12.36 -7.47 8.76
CA GLU A 93 11.98 -8.43 7.71
C GLU A 93 10.48 -8.37 7.39
N PHE A 94 10.16 -8.81 6.19
CA PHE A 94 8.77 -8.98 5.75
C PHE A 94 8.13 -10.16 6.49
N ALA A 95 6.96 -9.93 7.08
CA ALA A 95 6.19 -10.95 7.79
C ALA A 95 4.84 -11.27 7.14
N GLY A 96 4.34 -10.42 6.23
CA GLY A 96 3.09 -10.65 5.51
C GLY A 96 2.54 -9.40 4.84
N SER A 97 1.47 -9.57 4.07
CA SER A 97 0.72 -8.46 3.46
C SER A 97 -0.71 -8.89 3.16
N LEU A 98 -1.66 -7.99 3.37
CA LEU A 98 -3.06 -8.15 2.94
C LEU A 98 -3.29 -7.61 1.52
N THR A 99 -2.32 -6.88 0.97
CA THR A 99 -2.38 -6.27 -0.37
C THR A 99 -1.20 -6.68 -1.24
N LEU A 100 -0.80 -7.95 -1.16
CA LEU A 100 0.37 -8.44 -1.88
C LEU A 100 0.25 -8.23 -3.39
N GLU A 101 -0.94 -8.47 -3.95
CA GLU A 101 -1.23 -8.23 -5.37
C GLU A 101 -1.01 -6.75 -5.74
N GLY A 102 -1.40 -5.82 -4.87
CA GLY A 102 -1.16 -4.39 -5.08
C GLY A 102 0.33 -4.04 -5.13
N TRP A 103 1.13 -4.63 -4.24
CA TRP A 103 2.58 -4.48 -4.27
C TRP A 103 3.20 -5.06 -5.55
N GLU A 104 2.79 -6.26 -5.96
CA GLU A 104 3.25 -6.87 -7.21
C GLU A 104 2.86 -6.04 -8.44
N ASN A 105 1.65 -5.48 -8.46
CA ASN A 105 1.18 -4.65 -9.56
C ASN A 105 2.04 -3.39 -9.74
N ILE A 106 2.38 -2.67 -8.67
CA ILE A 106 3.24 -1.49 -8.79
C ILE A 106 4.70 -1.85 -9.06
N ALA A 107 5.16 -2.99 -8.57
CA ALA A 107 6.56 -3.43 -8.73
C ALA A 107 6.83 -4.09 -10.08
N GLY A 108 5.81 -4.65 -10.73
CA GLY A 108 5.95 -5.42 -11.97
C GLY A 108 6.63 -4.62 -13.09
N SER A 109 6.37 -3.33 -13.17
CA SER A 109 6.99 -2.44 -14.16
C SER A 109 8.50 -2.23 -13.95
N LEU A 110 8.98 -2.27 -12.71
CA LEU A 110 10.40 -2.13 -12.37
C LEU A 110 11.17 -3.45 -12.46
N GLN A 111 10.48 -4.57 -12.60
CA GLN A 111 11.11 -5.87 -12.77
C GLN A 111 11.71 -5.98 -14.17
N TRP A 112 12.84 -6.69 -14.27
CA TRP A 112 13.49 -6.93 -15.56
C TRP A 112 12.58 -7.75 -16.47
N ASN A 113 12.29 -7.22 -17.64
CA ASN A 113 11.63 -7.93 -18.72
C ASN A 113 12.63 -8.06 -19.90
N ALA A 114 12.84 -9.27 -20.36
CA ALA A 114 13.81 -9.55 -21.44
C ALA A 114 13.50 -8.81 -22.76
N LEU A 115 12.22 -8.46 -23.00
CA LEU A 115 11.80 -7.78 -24.23
C LEU A 115 11.94 -6.26 -24.14
N ASN A 116 11.56 -5.66 -23.02
CA ASN A 116 11.41 -4.20 -22.92
C ASN A 116 12.32 -3.57 -21.83
N GLY A 117 13.03 -4.39 -21.03
CA GLY A 117 13.72 -3.89 -19.85
C GLY A 117 12.75 -3.39 -18.76
N PRO A 118 13.27 -2.79 -17.68
CA PRO A 118 12.44 -2.19 -16.65
C PRO A 118 11.82 -0.87 -17.17
N THR A 119 10.56 -0.62 -16.77
CA THR A 119 9.83 0.60 -17.08
C THR A 119 9.38 1.28 -15.79
N PHE A 120 9.01 2.55 -15.85
CA PHE A 120 8.40 3.20 -14.69
C PHE A 120 6.94 2.74 -14.53
N PRO A 121 6.43 2.65 -13.28
CA PRO A 121 5.01 2.39 -13.02
C PRO A 121 4.13 3.41 -13.75
N ALA A 122 2.96 2.97 -14.18
CA ALA A 122 1.95 3.86 -14.71
C ALA A 122 1.50 4.87 -13.65
N HIS A 123 0.99 6.00 -14.11
CA HIS A 123 0.42 7.02 -13.23
C HIS A 123 -0.67 6.45 -12.34
N THR A 124 -0.65 6.82 -11.06
CA THR A 124 -1.76 6.56 -10.15
C THR A 124 -2.96 7.39 -10.59
N SER A 125 -4.03 6.71 -11.04
CA SER A 125 -5.19 7.39 -11.58
C SER A 125 -5.97 8.14 -10.49
N SER A 126 -6.33 9.39 -10.77
CA SER A 126 -7.19 10.20 -9.90
C SER A 126 -8.69 9.88 -10.04
N GLY A 127 -9.06 9.00 -10.98
CA GLY A 127 -10.45 8.74 -11.39
C GLY A 127 -11.27 7.83 -10.47
N GLY A 128 -10.69 7.22 -9.47
CA GLY A 128 -11.34 6.17 -8.67
C GLY A 128 -12.05 6.62 -7.39
N GLY A 129 -12.22 7.91 -7.17
CA GLY A 129 -12.83 8.42 -5.94
C GLY A 129 -11.83 9.13 -5.02
N ARG A 130 -12.36 9.89 -4.07
CA ARG A 130 -11.60 10.74 -3.15
C ARG A 130 -11.10 10.01 -1.90
N SER A 131 -11.20 8.68 -1.92
CA SER A 131 -10.79 7.83 -0.80
C SER A 131 -9.38 7.29 -1.05
N PRO A 132 -8.43 7.48 -0.13
CA PRO A 132 -7.07 6.99 -0.33
C PRO A 132 -7.03 5.46 -0.32
N GLY A 133 -6.28 4.90 -1.29
CA GLY A 133 -5.86 3.51 -1.28
C GLY A 133 -4.54 3.34 -0.54
N MET A 134 -4.41 2.29 0.24
CA MET A 134 -3.23 2.00 1.04
C MET A 134 -2.71 0.59 0.75
N LEU A 135 -1.41 0.49 0.54
CA LEU A 135 -0.70 -0.77 0.44
C LEU A 135 -0.27 -1.20 1.84
N HIS A 136 -0.57 -2.42 2.20
CA HIS A 136 -0.30 -2.98 3.52
C HIS A 136 0.94 -3.88 3.52
N MET A 137 1.73 -3.81 4.59
CA MET A 137 2.84 -4.71 4.83
C MET A 137 3.02 -4.94 6.33
N THR A 138 3.08 -6.19 6.76
CA THR A 138 3.52 -6.55 8.12
C THR A 138 5.03 -6.63 8.12
N LEU A 139 5.66 -5.89 9.02
CA LEU A 139 7.10 -5.86 9.24
C LEU A 139 7.42 -6.39 10.64
N ARG A 140 8.50 -7.16 10.74
CA ARG A 140 8.95 -7.77 12.01
C ARG A 140 10.41 -7.49 12.25
N SER A 141 10.75 -7.16 13.49
CA SER A 141 12.11 -7.20 14.01
C SER A 141 12.21 -8.27 15.11
N SER A 142 13.38 -8.44 15.70
CA SER A 142 13.60 -9.42 16.78
C SER A 142 12.65 -9.26 17.97
N SER A 143 12.15 -8.07 18.23
CA SER A 143 11.36 -7.75 19.44
C SER A 143 9.96 -7.18 19.14
N ASN A 144 9.70 -6.75 17.93
CA ASN A 144 8.46 -6.06 17.59
C ASN A 144 7.91 -6.49 16.23
N GLU A 145 6.59 -6.44 16.12
CA GLU A 145 5.87 -6.56 14.86
C GLU A 145 4.90 -5.39 14.72
N TRP A 146 4.85 -4.79 13.56
CA TRP A 146 3.97 -3.66 13.26
C TRP A 146 3.44 -3.73 11.84
N GLU A 147 2.32 -3.06 11.61
CA GLU A 147 1.66 -2.95 10.32
C GLU A 147 2.04 -1.62 9.67
N LEU A 148 2.61 -1.67 8.48
CA LEU A 148 2.87 -0.51 7.64
C LEU A 148 1.72 -0.37 6.63
N LEU A 149 1.15 0.82 6.58
CA LEU A 149 0.24 1.25 5.52
C LEU A 149 0.94 2.33 4.71
N ALA A 150 1.17 2.08 3.43
CA ALA A 150 1.77 3.04 2.52
C ALA A 150 0.70 3.59 1.57
N ALA A 151 0.41 4.88 1.66
CA ALA A 151 -0.55 5.54 0.78
C ALA A 151 0.13 5.99 -0.52
N ASP A 152 -0.31 5.41 -1.63
CA ASP A 152 0.06 5.84 -2.99
C ASP A 152 -1.07 6.70 -3.56
N ALA A 153 -1.00 8.00 -3.31
CA ALA A 153 -2.03 8.96 -3.70
C ALA A 153 -1.60 9.79 -4.91
N PRO A 154 -2.56 10.17 -5.79
CA PRO A 154 -2.30 11.05 -6.93
C PRO A 154 -1.67 12.37 -6.49
N GLY A 155 -0.69 12.85 -7.25
CA GLY A 155 0.00 14.11 -6.95
C GLY A 155 -0.93 15.32 -6.96
N GLU A 156 -1.95 15.29 -7.82
CA GLU A 156 -2.96 16.33 -7.97
C GLU A 156 -3.74 16.58 -6.66
N TRP A 157 -3.96 15.55 -5.85
CA TRP A 157 -4.65 15.71 -4.56
C TRP A 157 -3.89 16.65 -3.62
N PHE A 158 -2.58 16.52 -3.60
CA PHE A 158 -1.72 17.37 -2.75
C PHE A 158 -1.57 18.76 -3.33
N THR A 159 -1.58 18.92 -4.65
CA THR A 159 -1.60 20.21 -5.31
C THR A 159 -2.92 20.94 -5.03
N ASP A 160 -4.06 20.26 -5.19
CA ASP A 160 -5.37 20.81 -4.85
C ASP A 160 -5.45 21.19 -3.36
N TRP A 161 -4.93 20.34 -2.47
CA TRP A 161 -4.91 20.61 -1.04
C TRP A 161 -4.02 21.79 -0.67
N ALA A 162 -2.88 21.95 -1.33
CA ALA A 162 -1.98 23.07 -1.11
C ALA A 162 -2.60 24.41 -1.51
N VAL A 163 -3.37 24.47 -2.59
CA VAL A 163 -3.98 25.69 -3.13
C VAL A 163 -5.39 25.92 -2.57
N HIS A 164 -6.21 24.88 -2.50
CA HIS A 164 -7.64 24.96 -2.15
C HIS A 164 -8.00 23.94 -1.07
N ARG A 165 -7.64 24.25 0.16
CA ARG A 165 -7.74 23.34 1.32
C ARG A 165 -9.15 22.75 1.52
N ASP A 166 -10.18 23.53 1.28
CA ASP A 166 -11.58 23.13 1.50
C ASP A 166 -12.25 22.56 0.24
N ASN A 167 -11.48 22.40 -0.84
CA ASN A 167 -12.00 21.77 -2.05
C ASN A 167 -12.25 20.29 -1.79
N PRO A 168 -13.41 19.74 -2.16
CA PRO A 168 -13.68 18.31 -2.08
C PRO A 168 -12.66 17.42 -2.82
N ARG A 169 -11.94 17.96 -3.82
CA ARG A 169 -10.86 17.22 -4.50
C ARG A 169 -9.65 17.00 -3.60
N ALA A 170 -9.50 17.80 -2.56
CA ALA A 170 -8.43 17.69 -1.58
C ALA A 170 -8.77 16.76 -0.40
N ASP A 171 -9.97 16.20 -0.33
CA ASP A 171 -10.43 15.40 0.81
C ASP A 171 -9.51 14.22 1.10
N GLY A 172 -9.03 13.51 0.08
CA GLY A 172 -8.09 12.41 0.24
C GLY A 172 -6.74 12.85 0.81
N ALA A 173 -6.17 13.94 0.31
CA ALA A 173 -4.90 14.48 0.81
C ALA A 173 -5.06 15.00 2.25
N ARG A 174 -6.15 15.68 2.57
CA ARG A 174 -6.47 16.15 3.91
C ARG A 174 -6.58 14.97 4.87
N TRP A 175 -7.36 13.95 4.52
CA TRP A 175 -7.53 12.74 5.34
C TRP A 175 -6.19 12.07 5.64
N LEU A 176 -5.33 11.95 4.64
CA LEU A 176 -3.99 11.38 4.79
C LEU A 176 -3.11 12.26 5.69
N SER A 177 -3.08 13.57 5.45
CA SER A 177 -2.22 14.50 6.22
C SER A 177 -2.55 14.55 7.71
N GLU A 178 -3.84 14.39 8.05
CA GLU A 178 -4.30 14.39 9.44
C GLU A 178 -4.00 13.11 10.21
N ARG A 179 -3.76 12.00 9.51
CA ARG A 179 -3.68 10.66 10.11
C ARG A 179 -2.34 9.97 9.93
N THR A 180 -1.47 10.54 9.11
CA THR A 180 -0.18 9.93 8.82
C THR A 180 0.81 10.03 9.99
N ASP A 181 1.54 8.96 10.24
CA ASP A 181 2.67 8.96 11.19
C ASP A 181 3.95 9.52 10.54
N VAL A 182 4.13 9.25 9.25
CA VAL A 182 5.30 9.70 8.49
C VAL A 182 4.85 10.29 7.16
N PHE A 183 5.21 11.55 6.95
CA PHE A 183 4.89 12.29 5.73
C PHE A 183 6.17 12.53 4.93
N LEU A 184 6.31 11.87 3.78
CA LEU A 184 7.43 12.02 2.88
C LEU A 184 7.07 12.98 1.75
N VAL A 185 7.84 14.05 1.60
CA VAL A 185 7.71 14.96 0.46
C VAL A 185 8.73 14.56 -0.59
N ILE A 186 8.24 14.14 -1.75
CA ILE A 186 9.05 13.70 -2.88
C ILE A 186 9.18 14.85 -3.88
N ALA A 187 10.42 15.23 -4.16
CA ALA A 187 10.76 16.30 -5.08
C ALA A 187 11.31 15.76 -6.39
N ASP A 188 10.79 16.24 -7.52
CA ASP A 188 11.36 15.95 -8.83
C ASP A 188 12.66 16.76 -9.04
N SER A 189 13.79 16.07 -8.99
CA SER A 189 15.11 16.67 -9.17
C SER A 189 15.30 17.27 -10.57
N LYS A 190 14.68 16.68 -11.61
CA LYS A 190 14.74 17.17 -12.98
C LYS A 190 13.99 18.51 -13.10
N ALA A 191 12.77 18.59 -12.54
CA ALA A 191 12.00 19.84 -12.52
C ALA A 191 12.72 20.93 -11.72
N LEU A 192 13.35 20.59 -10.59
CA LEU A 192 14.12 21.51 -9.75
C LEU A 192 15.41 22.02 -10.41
N SER A 193 15.97 21.26 -11.36
CA SER A 193 17.19 21.63 -12.11
C SER A 193 16.86 22.27 -13.46
N GLY A 194 15.60 22.20 -13.91
CA GLY A 194 15.16 22.63 -15.21
C GLY A 194 14.73 24.09 -15.31
N PRO A 195 14.17 24.48 -16.46
CA PRO A 195 13.64 25.83 -16.69
C PRO A 195 12.47 26.15 -15.74
N ASP A 196 11.67 25.15 -15.38
CA ASP A 196 10.47 25.29 -14.52
C ASP A 196 10.77 25.22 -13.02
N ARG A 197 12.05 25.33 -12.64
CA ARG A 197 12.50 25.21 -11.24
C ARG A 197 11.76 26.13 -10.26
N GLY A 198 11.32 27.30 -10.72
CA GLY A 198 10.56 28.25 -9.90
C GLY A 198 9.22 27.67 -9.47
N GLN A 199 8.47 27.07 -10.39
CA GLN A 199 7.19 26.43 -10.13
C GLN A 199 7.36 25.18 -9.24
N ALA A 200 8.36 24.35 -9.53
CA ALA A 200 8.66 23.16 -8.75
C ALA A 200 9.00 23.51 -7.28
N ARG A 201 9.79 24.57 -7.06
CA ARG A 201 10.10 25.07 -5.71
C ARG A 201 8.86 25.62 -4.99
N GLN A 202 8.03 26.38 -5.70
CA GLN A 202 6.80 26.94 -5.12
C GLN A 202 5.86 25.81 -4.69
N ALA A 203 5.64 24.78 -5.52
CA ALA A 203 4.80 23.64 -5.17
C ALA A 203 5.29 22.91 -3.90
N LEU A 204 6.60 22.76 -3.71
CA LEU A 204 7.17 22.18 -2.49
C LEU A 204 6.99 23.10 -1.27
N LEU A 205 7.12 24.40 -1.44
CA LEU A 205 6.89 25.38 -0.37
C LEU A 205 5.44 25.39 0.08
N ASP A 206 4.49 25.30 -0.86
CA ASP A 206 3.06 25.25 -0.57
C ASP A 206 2.70 24.00 0.25
N LEU A 207 3.30 22.86 -0.04
CA LEU A 207 3.15 21.64 0.76
C LEU A 207 3.77 21.77 2.16
N ARG A 208 4.90 22.48 2.30
CA ARG A 208 5.58 22.68 3.59
C ARG A 208 4.80 23.57 4.56
N LEU A 209 4.02 24.51 4.04
CA LEU A 209 3.26 25.47 4.83
C LEU A 209 1.92 24.92 5.34
N ARG A 210 1.61 23.62 5.07
CA ARG A 210 0.41 22.92 5.49
C ARG A 210 0.69 21.90 6.58
#